data_bd7fd7c3212ba3143b5b2d78c35469b3
#
_entry.id   bd7fd7c3212ba3143b5b2d78c35469b3
#
_cell.length_a   1.000
_cell.length_b   1.000
_cell.length_c   1.000
_cell.angle_alpha   90.00
_cell.angle_beta   90.00
_cell.angle_gamma   90.00
#
_symmetry.space_group_name_H-M   'P 1'
#
loop_
_entity.id
_entity.type
_entity.pdbx_description
1 polymer ?
#
loop_
_entity_poly.entity_id
_entity_poly.type
_entity_poly.pdbx_seq_one_letter_code
_entity_poly.pdbx_strand_id
1 'polypeptide(L)'
;ESKPSSRPSSRRKEMLELAIDNPPTIIEEPDAEYGQVPGTHQSKTKSAIYVQGMNVLCAPFLYAARSEVEAFALFYYFITKECPGYVRGAMDGVHRGLRLVDQCLQIVDPKLSNYLTSKGMYAELYAFPSVLTLCACTPPLPEVLHLWDFLFAYGPHLNILCIVAQLNRMRDVIMQSER
;
A
#
# COMPACT_ATOMS: atom_id res chain seq x y z
N GLU A 1 -10.69 11.49 25.78
CA GLU A 1 -9.35 11.48 25.12
C GLU A 1 -9.41 12.41 23.92
N SER A 2 -8.69 13.54 24.01
CA SER A 2 -8.64 14.56 22.97
C SER A 2 -7.83 14.07 21.78
N LYS A 3 -8.43 14.07 20.59
CA LYS A 3 -7.74 13.82 19.33
C LYS A 3 -6.58 14.80 19.16
N PRO A 4 -5.39 14.36 18.75
CA PRO A 4 -4.28 15.26 18.46
C PRO A 4 -4.65 16.21 17.33
N SER A 5 -4.62 17.52 17.59
CA SER A 5 -4.81 18.59 16.61
C SER A 5 -3.54 18.76 15.77
N SER A 6 -3.29 17.86 14.81
CA SER A 6 -2.25 18.06 13.82
C SER A 6 -2.83 18.81 12.61
N ARG A 7 -2.19 19.94 12.24
CA ARG A 7 -2.52 20.63 10.98
C ARG A 7 -2.30 19.65 9.82
N PRO A 8 -3.25 19.52 8.89
CA PRO A 8 -3.10 18.61 7.77
C PRO A 8 -1.88 19.01 6.94
N SER A 9 -1.05 18.04 6.55
CA SER A 9 0.06 18.25 5.64
C SER A 9 -0.46 18.86 4.32
N SER A 10 0.34 19.68 3.66
CA SER A 10 -0.02 20.35 2.38
C SER A 10 -0.55 19.32 1.36
N ARG A 11 0.04 18.15 1.30
CA ARG A 11 -0.31 17.05 0.38
C ARG A 11 -1.67 16.41 0.70
N ARG A 12 -2.05 16.34 1.98
CA ARG A 12 -3.39 15.87 2.38
C ARG A 12 -4.50 16.79 1.86
N LYS A 13 -4.27 18.11 1.91
CA LYS A 13 -5.21 19.08 1.33
C LYS A 13 -5.30 18.94 -0.18
N GLU A 14 -4.16 18.81 -0.85
CA GLU A 14 -4.08 18.61 -2.29
C GLU A 14 -4.80 17.34 -2.74
N MET A 15 -4.59 16.21 -2.04
CA MET A 15 -5.29 14.96 -2.31
C MET A 15 -6.81 15.09 -2.13
N LEU A 16 -7.25 15.82 -1.10
CA LEU A 16 -8.66 16.03 -0.83
C LEU A 16 -9.29 16.95 -1.89
N GLU A 17 -8.63 18.03 -2.27
CA GLU A 17 -9.08 18.92 -3.34
C GLU A 17 -9.19 18.19 -4.67
N LEU A 18 -8.17 17.39 -5.05
CA LEU A 18 -8.21 16.57 -6.26
C LEU A 18 -9.31 15.50 -6.23
N ALA A 19 -9.62 14.93 -5.07
CA ALA A 19 -10.70 13.94 -4.93
C ALA A 19 -12.09 14.60 -4.98
N ILE A 20 -12.22 15.86 -4.54
CA ILE A 20 -13.46 16.66 -4.61
C ILE A 20 -13.71 17.12 -6.05
N ASP A 21 -12.67 17.60 -6.74
CA ASP A 21 -12.78 18.08 -8.12
C ASP A 21 -13.03 16.94 -9.13
N ASN A 22 -12.65 15.71 -8.78
CA ASN A 22 -12.92 14.50 -9.54
C ASN A 22 -13.62 13.45 -8.67
N PRO A 23 -14.91 13.64 -8.35
CA PRO A 23 -15.61 12.68 -7.50
C PRO A 23 -15.60 11.29 -8.14
N PRO A 24 -15.47 10.23 -7.34
CA PRO A 24 -15.50 8.88 -7.85
C PRO A 24 -16.86 8.61 -8.49
N THR A 25 -16.86 8.29 -9.78
CA THR A 25 -18.05 7.75 -10.43
C THR A 25 -18.19 6.30 -9.96
N ILE A 26 -19.21 6.03 -9.15
CA ILE A 26 -19.60 4.67 -8.80
C ILE A 26 -20.14 4.07 -10.09
N ILE A 27 -19.34 3.24 -10.75
CA ILE A 27 -19.82 2.42 -11.86
C ILE A 27 -20.43 1.19 -11.19
N GLU A 28 -21.75 1.19 -11.03
CA GLU A 28 -22.48 -0.03 -10.78
C GLU A 28 -22.23 -0.94 -11.98
N GLU A 29 -21.60 -2.10 -11.75
CA GLU A 29 -21.51 -3.11 -12.81
C GLU A 29 -22.94 -3.59 -13.10
N PRO A 30 -23.41 -3.51 -14.34
CA PRO A 30 -24.65 -4.20 -14.72
C PRO A 30 -24.36 -5.70 -14.64
N ASP A 31 -25.26 -6.40 -13.94
CA ASP A 31 -25.28 -7.86 -13.87
C ASP A 31 -24.96 -8.47 -15.25
N ALA A 32 -24.00 -9.37 -15.25
CA ALA A 32 -23.52 -10.01 -16.47
C ALA A 32 -24.61 -10.88 -17.08
N GLU A 33 -25.37 -10.34 -18.05
CA GLU A 33 -25.91 -11.19 -19.13
C GLU A 33 -26.33 -10.37 -20.36
N TYR A 34 -25.90 -10.90 -21.52
CA TYR A 34 -26.34 -10.67 -22.90
C TYR A 34 -25.87 -9.44 -23.70
N GLY A 35 -25.16 -9.76 -24.78
CA GLY A 35 -25.22 -9.03 -26.05
C GLY A 35 -23.96 -8.29 -26.46
N GLN A 36 -23.11 -8.97 -27.26
CA GLN A 36 -22.03 -8.32 -27.99
C GLN A 36 -22.61 -7.39 -29.07
N VAL A 37 -22.21 -6.11 -29.02
CA VAL A 37 -22.35 -5.17 -30.17
C VAL A 37 -20.91 -4.75 -30.55
N PRO A 38 -20.51 -4.94 -31.84
CA PRO A 38 -19.17 -4.57 -32.29
C PRO A 38 -19.10 -3.07 -32.60
N GLY A 39 -18.08 -2.40 -32.07
CA GLY A 39 -17.60 -1.13 -32.58
C GLY A 39 -17.76 0.07 -31.68
N THR A 40 -16.98 0.16 -30.59
CA THR A 40 -16.52 1.43 -30.02
C THR A 40 -15.20 1.18 -29.31
N HIS A 41 -14.17 1.95 -29.62
CA HIS A 41 -12.91 1.96 -28.88
C HIS A 41 -13.16 2.47 -27.45
N GLN A 42 -13.61 1.61 -26.56
CA GLN A 42 -13.66 1.87 -25.15
C GLN A 42 -12.26 1.60 -24.58
N SER A 43 -11.61 2.64 -24.12
CA SER A 43 -10.53 2.56 -23.16
C SER A 43 -11.01 1.65 -22.03
N LYS A 44 -10.50 0.41 -21.96
CA LYS A 44 -10.75 -0.53 -20.87
C LYS A 44 -10.08 0.04 -19.61
N THR A 45 -10.76 0.91 -18.90
CA THR A 45 -10.47 1.21 -17.50
C THR A 45 -10.70 -0.10 -16.75
N LYS A 46 -9.59 -0.80 -16.44
CA LYS A 46 -9.67 -2.01 -15.62
C LYS A 46 -10.28 -1.59 -14.28
N SER A 47 -11.48 -2.07 -13.99
CA SER A 47 -12.18 -1.87 -12.74
C SER A 47 -11.29 -2.28 -11.57
N ALA A 48 -11.29 -1.49 -10.50
CA ALA A 48 -10.59 -1.85 -9.26
C ALA A 48 -11.38 -2.98 -8.59
N ILE A 49 -10.71 -4.12 -8.38
CA ILE A 49 -11.31 -5.29 -7.73
C ILE A 49 -10.90 -5.26 -6.25
N TYR A 50 -11.80 -5.63 -5.34
CA TYR A 50 -11.46 -5.82 -3.94
C TYR A 50 -10.36 -6.88 -3.81
N VAL A 51 -9.31 -6.52 -3.10
CA VAL A 51 -8.19 -7.41 -2.78
C VAL A 51 -8.12 -7.54 -1.26
N GLN A 52 -7.90 -8.76 -0.77
CA GLN A 52 -7.71 -9.00 0.66
C GLN A 52 -6.56 -8.13 1.19
N GLY A 53 -6.82 -7.40 2.29
CA GLY A 53 -5.88 -6.43 2.85
C GLY A 53 -6.24 -4.97 2.54
N MET A 54 -7.13 -4.68 1.59
CA MET A 54 -7.61 -3.32 1.33
C MET A 54 -8.28 -2.69 2.55
N ASN A 55 -8.98 -3.49 3.37
CA ASN A 55 -9.56 -3.06 4.63
C ASN A 55 -8.48 -2.58 5.62
N VAL A 56 -7.35 -3.27 5.70
CA VAL A 56 -6.22 -2.87 6.55
C VAL A 56 -5.59 -1.58 6.02
N LEU A 57 -5.43 -1.48 4.69
CA LEU A 57 -4.92 -0.28 4.03
C LEU A 57 -5.87 0.93 4.20
N CYS A 58 -7.18 0.70 4.32
CA CYS A 58 -8.18 1.74 4.55
C CYS A 58 -8.20 2.24 6.00
N ALA A 59 -7.85 1.41 6.97
CA ALA A 59 -7.96 1.71 8.40
C ALA A 59 -7.26 3.01 8.85
N PRO A 60 -6.01 3.32 8.41
CA PRO A 60 -5.38 4.60 8.75
C PRO A 60 -6.15 5.82 8.26
N PHE A 61 -6.79 5.75 7.09
CA PHE A 61 -7.63 6.85 6.57
C PHE A 61 -8.87 7.05 7.43
N LEU A 62 -9.55 5.96 7.83
CA LEU A 62 -10.69 6.03 8.74
C LEU A 62 -10.32 6.61 10.10
N TYR A 63 -9.14 6.26 10.61
CA TYR A 63 -8.66 6.76 11.89
C TYR A 63 -8.29 8.26 11.83
N ALA A 64 -7.64 8.70 10.75
CA ALA A 64 -7.11 10.06 10.63
C ALA A 64 -8.12 11.07 10.07
N ALA A 65 -9.13 10.63 9.30
CA ALA A 65 -10.12 11.51 8.69
C ALA A 65 -11.14 12.03 9.71
N ARG A 66 -11.78 13.15 9.36
CA ARG A 66 -12.82 13.78 10.18
C ARG A 66 -14.21 13.17 9.95
N SER A 67 -14.40 12.52 8.81
CA SER A 67 -15.63 11.88 8.41
C SER A 67 -15.37 10.67 7.51
N GLU A 68 -16.36 9.79 7.37
CA GLU A 68 -16.29 8.65 6.45
C GLU A 68 -16.14 9.10 4.99
N VAL A 69 -16.80 10.19 4.63
CA VAL A 69 -16.71 10.76 3.27
C VAL A 69 -15.27 11.22 2.96
N GLU A 70 -14.64 11.90 3.92
CA GLU A 70 -13.23 12.31 3.79
C GLU A 70 -12.32 11.07 3.69
N ALA A 71 -12.53 10.08 4.55
CA ALA A 71 -11.77 8.83 4.53
C ALA A 71 -11.90 8.11 3.20
N PHE A 72 -13.13 7.99 2.69
CA PHE A 72 -13.40 7.35 1.40
C PHE A 72 -12.72 8.11 0.25
N ALA A 73 -12.85 9.43 0.18
CA ALA A 73 -12.24 10.23 -0.87
C ALA A 73 -10.71 10.11 -0.89
N LEU A 74 -10.07 10.19 0.29
CA LEU A 74 -8.63 10.03 0.44
C LEU A 74 -8.16 8.61 0.07
N PHE A 75 -8.85 7.58 0.55
CA PHE A 75 -8.53 6.20 0.24
C PHE A 75 -8.73 5.91 -1.24
N TYR A 76 -9.83 6.34 -1.83
CA TYR A 76 -10.10 6.17 -3.27
C TYR A 76 -9.01 6.82 -4.13
N TYR A 77 -8.63 8.06 -3.83
CA TYR A 77 -7.54 8.74 -4.52
C TYR A 77 -6.24 7.94 -4.38
N PHE A 78 -5.93 7.51 -3.17
CA PHE A 78 -4.71 6.76 -2.88
C PHE A 78 -4.60 5.47 -3.71
N ILE A 79 -5.62 4.61 -3.70
CA ILE A 79 -5.58 3.34 -4.43
C ILE A 79 -5.67 3.50 -5.95
N THR A 80 -6.24 4.60 -6.44
CA THR A 80 -6.43 4.81 -7.89
C THR A 80 -5.30 5.60 -8.53
N LYS A 81 -4.64 6.48 -7.79
CA LYS A 81 -3.62 7.40 -8.30
C LYS A 81 -2.21 7.09 -7.77
N GLU A 82 -2.08 6.89 -6.47
CA GLU A 82 -0.77 6.67 -5.85
C GLU A 82 -0.31 5.20 -5.94
N CYS A 83 -1.21 4.25 -5.72
CA CYS A 83 -0.91 2.83 -5.70
C CYS A 83 -1.82 1.98 -6.63
N PRO A 84 -2.01 2.37 -7.90
CA PRO A 84 -2.94 1.65 -8.78
C PRO A 84 -2.54 0.20 -9.04
N GLY A 85 -1.26 -0.13 -8.96
CA GLY A 85 -0.75 -1.49 -9.12
C GLY A 85 -1.07 -2.43 -7.95
N TYR A 86 -1.62 -1.91 -6.84
CA TYR A 86 -2.01 -2.72 -5.68
C TYR A 86 -3.38 -3.35 -5.85
N VAL A 87 -4.26 -2.71 -6.62
CA VAL A 87 -5.67 -3.11 -6.79
C VAL A 87 -6.03 -3.49 -8.22
N ARG A 88 -5.06 -3.43 -9.14
CA ARG A 88 -5.27 -3.78 -10.55
C ARG A 88 -4.47 -5.02 -10.93
N GLY A 89 -5.02 -5.82 -11.82
CA GLY A 89 -4.39 -7.06 -12.25
C GLY A 89 -4.24 -8.06 -11.10
N ALA A 90 -3.19 -8.86 -11.14
CA ALA A 90 -2.85 -9.82 -10.09
C ALA A 90 -1.93 -9.19 -9.01
N MET A 91 -2.19 -7.95 -8.58
CA MET A 91 -1.34 -7.20 -7.64
C MET A 91 0.12 -7.04 -8.14
N ASP A 92 0.28 -6.79 -9.43
CA ASP A 92 1.61 -6.70 -10.06
C ASP A 92 2.55 -5.68 -9.37
N GLY A 93 1.97 -4.60 -8.83
CA GLY A 93 2.72 -3.60 -8.06
C GLY A 93 3.30 -4.16 -6.77
N VAL A 94 2.53 -4.99 -6.06
CA VAL A 94 2.96 -5.65 -4.82
C VAL A 94 4.08 -6.65 -5.12
N HIS A 95 3.90 -7.50 -6.11
CA HIS A 95 4.92 -8.49 -6.51
C HIS A 95 6.22 -7.82 -7.00
N ARG A 96 6.13 -6.68 -7.71
CA ARG A 96 7.32 -5.88 -8.05
C ARG A 96 7.99 -5.31 -6.81
N GLY A 97 7.21 -4.81 -5.84
CA GLY A 97 7.70 -4.32 -4.57
C GLY A 97 8.45 -5.41 -3.79
N LEU A 98 7.90 -6.62 -3.72
CA LEU A 98 8.54 -7.75 -3.03
C LEU A 98 9.89 -8.12 -3.65
N ARG A 99 9.96 -8.22 -4.97
CA ARG A 99 11.25 -8.43 -5.66
C ARG A 99 12.26 -7.32 -5.36
N LEU A 100 11.78 -6.07 -5.26
CA LEU A 100 12.63 -4.94 -4.93
C LEU A 100 13.13 -5.01 -3.47
N VAL A 101 12.33 -5.52 -2.51
CA VAL A 101 12.79 -5.79 -1.14
C VAL A 101 13.97 -6.74 -1.14
N ASP A 102 13.86 -7.89 -1.85
CA ASP A 102 14.96 -8.86 -1.94
C ASP A 102 16.22 -8.24 -2.57
N GLN A 103 16.06 -7.48 -3.65
CA GLN A 103 17.19 -6.80 -4.33
C GLN A 103 17.85 -5.74 -3.43
N CYS A 104 17.05 -4.90 -2.77
CA CYS A 104 17.58 -3.90 -1.84
C CYS A 104 18.28 -4.56 -0.65
N LEU A 105 17.70 -5.63 -0.08
CA LEU A 105 18.34 -6.36 1.00
C LEU A 105 19.67 -7.00 0.56
N GLN A 106 19.73 -7.53 -0.65
CA GLN A 106 20.98 -8.08 -1.21
C GLN A 106 22.10 -7.03 -1.33
N ILE A 107 21.73 -5.77 -1.59
CA ILE A 107 22.70 -4.66 -1.69
C ILE A 107 23.10 -4.17 -0.30
N VAL A 108 22.13 -4.01 0.61
CA VAL A 108 22.34 -3.40 1.93
C VAL A 108 23.01 -4.36 2.92
N ASP A 109 22.51 -5.61 2.97
CA ASP A 109 23.07 -6.68 3.81
C ASP A 109 23.11 -8.02 3.07
N PRO A 110 24.14 -8.26 2.26
CA PRO A 110 24.29 -9.52 1.52
C PRO A 110 24.33 -10.75 2.42
N LYS A 111 24.82 -10.62 3.66
CA LYS A 111 24.90 -11.75 4.60
C LYS A 111 23.52 -12.18 5.06
N LEU A 112 22.68 -11.22 5.45
CA LEU A 112 21.30 -11.47 5.85
C LEU A 112 20.48 -12.00 4.66
N SER A 113 20.62 -11.39 3.49
CA SER A 113 19.95 -11.84 2.27
C SER A 113 20.31 -13.28 1.92
N ASN A 114 21.60 -13.65 1.91
CA ASN A 114 22.03 -15.01 1.63
C ASN A 114 21.55 -16.01 2.70
N TYR A 115 21.51 -15.60 3.98
CA TYR A 115 20.98 -16.42 5.05
C TYR A 115 19.50 -16.73 4.82
N LEU A 116 18.67 -15.71 4.56
CA LEU A 116 17.23 -15.89 4.29
C LEU A 116 17.02 -16.75 3.05
N THR A 117 17.71 -16.48 1.96
CA THR A 117 17.62 -17.25 0.71
C THR A 117 18.02 -18.73 0.92
N SER A 118 19.05 -19.00 1.73
CA SER A 118 19.49 -20.36 2.04
C SER A 118 18.43 -21.15 2.81
N LYS A 119 17.53 -20.48 3.51
CA LYS A 119 16.37 -21.02 4.20
C LYS A 119 15.10 -21.06 3.33
N GLY A 120 15.19 -20.65 2.05
CA GLY A 120 14.03 -20.53 1.16
C GLY A 120 13.09 -19.36 1.53
N MET A 121 13.54 -18.42 2.37
CA MET A 121 12.78 -17.25 2.80
C MET A 121 12.98 -16.09 1.85
N TYR A 122 12.04 -15.88 0.95
CA TYR A 122 11.97 -14.74 0.04
C TYR A 122 10.98 -13.69 0.57
N ALA A 123 11.07 -12.45 0.10
CA ALA A 123 10.22 -11.35 0.53
C ALA A 123 8.72 -11.65 0.41
N GLU A 124 8.33 -12.51 -0.51
CA GLU A 124 6.95 -12.98 -0.67
C GLU A 124 6.40 -13.69 0.57
N LEU A 125 7.25 -14.33 1.37
CA LEU A 125 6.83 -15.05 2.57
C LEU A 125 6.78 -14.15 3.81
N TYR A 126 7.72 -13.20 3.96
CA TYR A 126 7.83 -12.40 5.18
C TYR A 126 7.43 -10.94 5.03
N ALA A 127 7.52 -10.36 3.84
CA ALA A 127 7.26 -8.95 3.60
C ALA A 127 5.92 -8.66 2.89
N PHE A 128 5.20 -9.69 2.42
CA PHE A 128 3.97 -9.50 1.65
C PHE A 128 2.95 -8.60 2.34
N PRO A 129 2.59 -8.83 3.64
CA PRO A 129 1.64 -7.95 4.33
C PRO A 129 2.14 -6.52 4.44
N SER A 130 3.43 -6.33 4.72
CA SER A 130 4.04 -5.00 4.90
C SER A 130 4.12 -4.21 3.59
N VAL A 131 4.37 -4.89 2.46
CA VAL A 131 4.35 -4.26 1.14
C VAL A 131 2.91 -3.92 0.75
N LEU A 132 1.99 -4.89 0.83
CA LEU A 132 0.60 -4.72 0.44
C LEU A 132 -0.11 -3.60 1.20
N THR A 133 0.13 -3.49 2.50
CA THR A 133 -0.56 -2.55 3.38
C THR A 133 0.24 -1.31 3.74
N LEU A 134 1.42 -1.10 3.15
CA LEU A 134 2.37 -0.04 3.56
C LEU A 134 2.62 -0.05 5.08
N CYS A 135 2.87 -1.24 5.61
CA CYS A 135 3.07 -1.50 7.03
C CYS A 135 1.85 -1.20 7.95
N ALA A 136 0.67 -0.92 7.40
CA ALA A 136 -0.54 -0.68 8.21
C ALA A 136 -0.98 -1.90 9.03
N CYS A 137 -0.51 -3.11 8.66
CA CYS A 137 -0.72 -4.33 9.44
C CYS A 137 0.18 -4.42 10.69
N THR A 138 1.13 -3.51 10.88
CA THR A 138 2.12 -3.54 11.96
C THR A 138 1.69 -2.60 13.09
N PRO A 139 1.34 -3.11 14.28
CA PRO A 139 1.00 -2.25 15.41
C PRO A 139 2.26 -1.56 15.99
N PRO A 140 2.12 -0.44 16.68
CA PRO A 140 0.89 0.31 16.96
C PRO A 140 0.52 1.30 15.85
N LEU A 141 -0.78 1.55 15.67
CA LEU A 141 -1.28 2.45 14.61
C LEU A 141 -0.69 3.88 14.62
N PRO A 142 -0.45 4.53 15.77
CA PRO A 142 0.18 5.86 15.78
C PRO A 142 1.55 5.89 15.07
N GLU A 143 2.36 4.85 15.23
CA GLU A 143 3.67 4.75 14.56
C GLU A 143 3.51 4.54 13.04
N VAL A 144 2.48 3.79 12.64
CA VAL A 144 2.12 3.65 11.22
C VAL A 144 1.74 5.00 10.62
N LEU A 145 1.01 5.84 11.35
CA LEU A 145 0.64 7.18 10.86
C LEU A 145 1.87 8.08 10.69
N HIS A 146 2.85 8.02 11.60
CA HIS A 146 4.12 8.73 11.43
C HIS A 146 4.89 8.24 10.20
N LEU A 147 4.93 6.91 9.99
CA LEU A 147 5.51 6.34 8.77
C LEU A 147 4.77 6.84 7.52
N TRP A 148 3.44 6.88 7.56
CA TRP A 148 2.65 7.34 6.42
C TRP A 148 2.81 8.83 6.13
N ASP A 149 3.00 9.67 7.16
CA ASP A 149 3.35 11.08 6.95
C ASP A 149 4.65 11.21 6.13
N PHE A 150 5.64 10.38 6.43
CA PHE A 150 6.88 10.30 5.66
C PHE A 150 6.63 9.76 4.24
N LEU A 151 5.91 8.65 4.11
CA LEU A 151 5.63 8.03 2.80
C LEU A 151 4.82 8.97 1.89
N PHE A 152 3.86 9.71 2.43
CA PHE A 152 3.08 10.66 1.64
C PHE A 152 3.88 11.92 1.28
N ALA A 153 4.86 12.31 2.09
CA ALA A 153 5.72 13.43 1.77
C ALA A 153 6.74 13.11 0.68
N TYR A 154 7.30 11.89 0.69
CA TYR A 154 8.43 11.52 -0.16
C TYR A 154 8.10 10.45 -1.22
N GLY A 155 6.99 9.76 -1.08
CA GLY A 155 6.50 8.75 -2.00
C GLY A 155 6.28 7.37 -1.36
N PRO A 156 5.14 6.71 -1.64
CA PRO A 156 4.80 5.41 -1.05
C PRO A 156 5.80 4.29 -1.37
N HIS A 157 6.55 4.41 -2.47
CA HIS A 157 7.58 3.44 -2.87
C HIS A 157 8.72 3.32 -1.86
N LEU A 158 8.96 4.35 -1.02
CA LEU A 158 9.98 4.31 0.03
C LEU A 158 9.63 3.33 1.16
N ASN A 159 8.41 2.81 1.21
CA ASN A 159 8.05 1.72 2.11
C ASN A 159 8.98 0.50 1.98
N ILE A 160 9.48 0.24 0.77
CA ILE A 160 10.44 -0.83 0.51
C ILE A 160 11.72 -0.64 1.35
N LEU A 161 12.24 0.58 1.39
CA LEU A 161 13.44 0.88 2.20
C LEU A 161 13.15 0.82 3.69
N CYS A 162 11.95 1.20 4.12
CA CYS A 162 11.53 1.08 5.52
C CYS A 162 11.48 -0.39 5.96
N ILE A 163 10.97 -1.29 5.10
CA ILE A 163 10.97 -2.73 5.36
C ILE A 163 12.40 -3.27 5.46
N VAL A 164 13.29 -2.90 4.53
CA VAL A 164 14.70 -3.32 4.56
C VAL A 164 15.41 -2.79 5.82
N ALA A 165 15.14 -1.54 6.22
CA ALA A 165 15.69 -0.97 7.46
C ALA A 165 15.19 -1.73 8.71
N GLN A 166 13.92 -2.14 8.71
CA GLN A 166 13.34 -2.94 9.78
C GLN A 166 14.00 -4.33 9.88
N LEU A 167 14.21 -5.00 8.76
CA LEU A 167 14.94 -6.28 8.70
C LEU A 167 16.37 -6.12 9.24
N ASN A 168 17.05 -5.06 8.86
CA ASN A 168 18.40 -4.76 9.33
C ASN A 168 18.46 -4.53 10.84
N ARG A 169 17.47 -3.87 11.41
CA ARG A 169 17.35 -3.71 12.88
C ARG A 169 17.13 -5.04 13.61
N MET A 170 16.45 -5.98 12.95
CA MET A 170 16.15 -7.30 13.49
C MET A 170 17.22 -8.35 13.11
N ARG A 171 18.27 -7.93 12.42
CA ARG A 171 19.30 -8.79 11.82
C ARG A 171 19.79 -9.89 12.76
N ASP A 172 20.24 -9.50 13.94
CA ASP A 172 20.89 -10.43 14.88
C ASP A 172 19.88 -11.46 15.42
N VAL A 173 18.65 -11.03 15.66
CA VAL A 173 17.55 -11.93 16.07
C VAL A 173 17.22 -12.92 14.94
N ILE A 174 17.14 -12.43 13.70
CA ILE A 174 16.86 -13.28 12.53
C ILE A 174 18.00 -14.28 12.31
N MET A 175 19.24 -13.84 12.38
CA MET A 175 20.42 -14.67 12.17
C MET A 175 20.62 -15.74 13.26
N GLN A 176 20.11 -15.50 14.48
CA GLN A 176 20.16 -16.45 15.59
C GLN A 176 18.98 -17.42 15.60
N SER A 177 17.93 -17.14 14.82
CA SER A 177 16.78 -18.03 14.75
C SER A 177 17.13 -19.28 13.93
N GLU A 178 16.94 -20.43 14.53
CA GLU A 178 17.16 -21.72 13.85
C GLU A 178 16.09 -22.05 12.79
N ARG A 179 14.97 -21.32 12.82
CA ARG A 179 13.83 -21.44 11.88
C ARG A 179 13.15 -20.10 11.63
#